data_7063ef5ecdf3dc4eb5c2a0f61fd4452b
#
_entry.id   7063ef5ecdf3dc4eb5c2a0f61fd4452b
#
_cell.length_a   1.000
_cell.length_b   1.000
_cell.length_c   1.000
_cell.angle_alpha   90.00
_cell.angle_beta   90.00
_cell.angle_gamma   90.00
#
_symmetry.space_group_name_H-M   'P 1'
#
loop_
_entity.id
_entity.type
_entity.pdbx_description
1 polymer ?
#
loop_
_entity_poly.entity_id
_entity_poly.type
_entity_poly.pdbx_seq_one_letter_code
_entity_poly.pdbx_strand_id
1 'polypeptide(L)'
;MTKIIFTQYLPLNDQFEEYVDYIENKQRNYALKYGATYALHTPDDIDNYDDLQLNKILLAEKYAEQYDQVLYIDFDVIPTDHAPNIFEKVNGLSLYPTYPKAGMKEYYKLIDKQMMLASEGCEYTDNIFNTGVFHCDKASMAELKFSERLDECRELCPKFNNEVYISYIIERYKCKHNFLSMCWNFILDGYQEIPNASGYFHHYHHKKFHLRY
;
A
#
# COMPACT_ATOMS: atom_id res chain seq x y z
N MET A 1 20.60 -9.85 4.47
CA MET A 1 19.59 -8.90 3.97
C MET A 1 18.46 -8.89 4.98
N THR A 2 18.28 -7.77 5.67
CA THR A 2 17.24 -7.57 6.68
C THR A 2 15.92 -7.20 6.02
N LYS A 3 14.80 -7.72 6.54
CA LYS A 3 13.47 -7.56 5.95
C LYS A 3 12.47 -7.20 7.03
N ILE A 4 11.53 -6.32 6.69
CA ILE A 4 10.39 -6.01 7.55
C ILE A 4 9.08 -6.05 6.75
N ILE A 5 8.04 -6.56 7.39
CA ILE A 5 6.65 -6.40 6.99
C ILE A 5 5.97 -5.55 8.06
N PHE A 6 5.30 -4.51 7.66
CA PHE A 6 4.55 -3.70 8.61
C PHE A 6 3.15 -3.39 8.11
N THR A 7 2.26 -3.16 9.04
CA THR A 7 0.86 -2.80 8.80
C THR A 7 0.41 -1.75 9.81
N GLN A 8 -0.71 -1.10 9.53
CA GLN A 8 -1.36 -0.17 10.44
C GLN A 8 -2.78 -0.64 10.72
N TYR A 9 -3.08 -0.91 11.99
CA TYR A 9 -4.45 -1.16 12.45
C TYR A 9 -5.01 0.10 13.07
N LEU A 10 -6.07 0.60 12.48
CA LEU A 10 -6.79 1.78 12.95
C LEU A 10 -8.23 1.34 13.23
N PRO A 11 -8.67 1.36 14.49
CA PRO A 11 -10.03 0.97 14.86
C PRO A 11 -11.04 2.05 14.44
N LEU A 12 -11.06 2.36 13.14
CA LEU A 12 -11.98 3.34 12.56
C LEU A 12 -13.45 2.85 12.53
N ASN A 13 -13.66 1.55 12.72
CA ASN A 13 -14.98 0.92 12.84
C ASN A 13 -14.83 -0.43 13.54
N ASP A 14 -15.75 -0.81 14.39
CA ASP A 14 -15.83 -2.06 15.16
C ASP A 14 -15.84 -3.36 14.32
N GLN A 15 -15.81 -3.24 12.99
CA GLN A 15 -15.97 -4.36 12.06
C GLN A 15 -14.79 -5.32 12.00
N PHE A 16 -13.62 -4.92 12.52
CA PHE A 16 -12.41 -5.73 12.50
C PHE A 16 -12.06 -6.33 13.86
N GLU A 17 -12.71 -5.90 14.96
CA GLU A 17 -12.35 -6.36 16.31
C GLU A 17 -12.37 -7.87 16.44
N GLU A 18 -13.37 -8.53 15.87
CA GLU A 18 -13.48 -10.00 15.90
C GLU A 18 -12.38 -10.72 15.09
N TYR A 19 -11.72 -10.01 14.15
CA TYR A 19 -10.77 -10.60 13.21
C TYR A 19 -9.33 -10.11 13.43
N VAL A 20 -9.10 -9.20 14.34
CA VAL A 20 -7.76 -8.60 14.58
C VAL A 20 -6.71 -9.68 14.78
N ASP A 21 -6.94 -10.57 15.73
CA ASP A 21 -6.00 -11.66 16.05
C ASP A 21 -5.76 -12.59 14.86
N TYR A 22 -6.80 -12.88 14.10
CA TYR A 22 -6.70 -13.75 12.92
C TYR A 22 -5.86 -13.11 11.83
N ILE A 23 -6.13 -11.84 11.49
CA ILE A 23 -5.43 -11.10 10.47
C ILE A 23 -3.97 -10.93 10.86
N GLU A 24 -3.73 -10.45 12.08
CA GLU A 24 -2.38 -10.27 12.60
C GLU A 24 -1.60 -11.57 12.57
N ASN A 25 -2.19 -12.67 13.01
CA ASN A 25 -1.54 -14.00 13.00
C ASN A 25 -1.18 -14.42 11.56
N LYS A 26 -2.05 -14.21 10.58
CA LYS A 26 -1.74 -14.54 9.17
C LYS A 26 -0.59 -13.71 8.62
N GLN A 27 -0.58 -12.41 8.88
CA GLN A 27 0.48 -11.51 8.45
C GLN A 27 1.81 -11.83 9.16
N ARG A 28 1.78 -12.05 10.47
CA ARG A 28 2.93 -12.44 11.29
C ARG A 28 3.51 -13.79 10.85
N ASN A 29 2.66 -14.78 10.60
CA ASN A 29 3.11 -16.10 10.13
C ASN A 29 3.77 -16.01 8.74
N TYR A 30 3.25 -15.18 7.84
CA TYR A 30 3.89 -14.92 6.56
C TYR A 30 5.26 -14.28 6.75
N ALA A 31 5.40 -13.28 7.62
CA ALA A 31 6.68 -12.65 7.92
C ALA A 31 7.69 -13.66 8.47
N LEU A 32 7.29 -14.46 9.47
CA LEU A 32 8.13 -15.49 10.08
C LEU A 32 8.58 -16.55 9.07
N LYS A 33 7.66 -17.00 8.20
CA LYS A 33 7.94 -18.00 7.15
C LYS A 33 9.10 -17.57 6.25
N TYR A 34 9.26 -16.27 6.02
CA TYR A 34 10.28 -15.72 5.10
C TYR A 34 11.39 -14.93 5.80
N GLY A 35 11.49 -15.06 7.12
CA GLY A 35 12.57 -14.47 7.92
C GLY A 35 12.52 -12.94 7.94
N ALA A 36 11.34 -12.37 7.93
CA ALA A 36 11.11 -10.93 8.07
C ALA A 36 10.68 -10.58 9.50
N THR A 37 11.08 -9.41 9.98
CA THR A 37 10.47 -8.77 11.15
C THR A 37 9.03 -8.40 10.83
N TYR A 38 8.13 -8.46 11.81
CA TYR A 38 6.77 -7.98 11.67
C TYR A 38 6.50 -6.86 12.67
N ALA A 39 5.88 -5.77 12.20
CA ALA A 39 5.48 -4.64 13.02
C ALA A 39 4.01 -4.28 12.76
N LEU A 40 3.22 -4.20 13.82
CA LEU A 40 1.85 -3.68 13.81
C LEU A 40 1.86 -2.31 14.47
N HIS A 41 1.42 -1.29 13.74
CA HIS A 41 1.22 0.05 14.26
C HIS A 41 -0.24 0.26 14.64
N THR A 42 -0.46 0.79 15.81
CA THR A 42 -1.77 1.17 16.35
C THR A 42 -1.89 2.69 16.43
N PRO A 43 -3.07 3.26 16.74
CA PRO A 43 -3.22 4.71 16.92
C PRO A 43 -2.25 5.31 17.91
N ASP A 44 -1.84 4.57 18.93
CA ASP A 44 -0.90 5.03 19.97
C ASP A 44 0.52 5.24 19.41
N ASP A 45 0.82 4.63 18.27
CA ASP A 45 2.11 4.74 17.58
C ASP A 45 2.14 5.85 16.52
N ILE A 46 1.03 6.60 16.35
CA ILE A 46 0.84 7.53 15.25
C ILE A 46 0.69 8.94 15.78
N ASP A 47 1.68 9.78 15.51
CA ASP A 47 1.75 11.15 16.02
C ASP A 47 0.65 12.07 15.47
N ASN A 48 0.11 11.79 14.28
CA ASN A 48 -0.91 12.63 13.64
C ASN A 48 -2.00 11.78 12.98
N TYR A 49 -3.16 11.73 13.60
CA TYR A 49 -4.30 10.95 13.16
C TYR A 49 -4.90 11.42 11.82
N ASP A 50 -4.79 12.72 11.51
CA ASP A 50 -5.35 13.29 10.28
C ASP A 50 -4.58 12.85 9.03
N ASP A 51 -3.32 12.42 9.18
CA ASP A 51 -2.45 11.98 8.09
C ASP A 51 -2.26 10.46 8.01
N LEU A 52 -3.15 9.66 8.60
CA LEU A 52 -3.01 8.20 8.71
C LEU A 52 -2.72 7.49 7.39
N GLN A 53 -3.36 7.93 6.31
CA GLN A 53 -3.13 7.34 5.00
C GLN A 53 -1.72 7.63 4.45
N LEU A 54 -1.15 8.78 4.83
CA LEU A 54 0.21 9.16 4.43
C LEU A 54 1.25 8.49 5.31
N ASN A 55 0.91 8.22 6.56
CA ASN A 55 1.82 7.69 7.56
C ASN A 55 2.46 6.36 7.14
N LYS A 56 1.74 5.50 6.43
CA LYS A 56 2.30 4.24 5.92
C LYS A 56 3.50 4.44 4.99
N ILE A 57 3.51 5.51 4.18
CA ILE A 57 4.62 5.81 3.29
C ILE A 57 5.76 6.46 4.07
N LEU A 58 5.45 7.34 5.01
CA LEU A 58 6.44 7.94 5.91
C LEU A 58 7.13 6.90 6.80
N LEU A 59 6.38 5.91 7.31
CA LEU A 59 6.95 4.78 8.03
C LEU A 59 7.82 3.89 7.12
N ALA A 60 7.43 3.70 5.87
CA ALA A 60 8.24 2.96 4.92
C ALA A 60 9.60 3.64 4.67
N GLU A 61 9.65 4.98 4.59
CA GLU A 61 10.93 5.73 4.54
C GLU A 61 11.80 5.47 5.77
N LYS A 62 11.22 5.57 6.98
CA LYS A 62 11.95 5.30 8.24
C LYS A 62 12.46 3.86 8.31
N TYR A 63 11.65 2.89 7.89
CA TYR A 63 12.08 1.49 7.87
C TYR A 63 13.13 1.20 6.81
N ALA A 64 13.09 1.85 5.66
CA ALA A 64 14.10 1.72 4.62
C ALA A 64 15.49 2.22 5.03
N GLU A 65 15.61 3.02 6.09
CA GLU A 65 16.89 3.38 6.71
C GLU A 65 17.51 2.22 7.49
N GLN A 66 16.68 1.32 8.03
CA GLN A 66 17.06 0.26 8.97
C GLN A 66 17.05 -1.14 8.36
N TYR A 67 16.22 -1.35 7.33
CA TYR A 67 16.03 -2.63 6.67
C TYR A 67 16.39 -2.56 5.20
N ASP A 68 16.93 -3.64 4.67
CA ASP A 68 17.29 -3.74 3.25
C ASP A 68 16.06 -3.82 2.35
N GLN A 69 14.97 -4.43 2.84
CA GLN A 69 13.70 -4.58 2.14
C GLN A 69 12.52 -4.33 3.09
N VAL A 70 11.56 -3.56 2.63
CA VAL A 70 10.37 -3.14 3.37
C VAL A 70 9.14 -3.52 2.58
N LEU A 71 8.21 -4.21 3.21
CA LEU A 71 6.89 -4.51 2.67
C LEU A 71 5.83 -3.89 3.57
N TYR A 72 4.99 -3.05 3.00
CA TYR A 72 3.75 -2.61 3.62
C TYR A 72 2.58 -3.46 3.11
N ILE A 73 1.69 -3.82 4.02
CA ILE A 73 0.40 -4.43 3.71
C ILE A 73 -0.68 -3.76 4.54
N ASP A 74 -1.80 -3.36 3.92
CA ASP A 74 -2.96 -2.84 4.67
C ASP A 74 -3.46 -3.91 5.64
N PHE A 75 -4.06 -3.49 6.74
CA PHE A 75 -4.51 -4.44 7.76
C PHE A 75 -5.58 -5.42 7.23
N ASP A 76 -6.38 -5.01 6.27
CA ASP A 76 -7.38 -5.84 5.59
C ASP A 76 -6.81 -6.70 4.45
N VAL A 77 -5.49 -6.82 4.35
CA VAL A 77 -4.80 -7.71 3.40
C VAL A 77 -4.31 -8.96 4.10
N ILE A 78 -4.80 -10.13 3.67
CA ILE A 78 -4.46 -11.43 4.26
C ILE A 78 -3.58 -12.24 3.30
N PRO A 79 -2.31 -12.52 3.67
CA PRO A 79 -1.48 -13.46 2.93
C PRO A 79 -2.08 -14.87 2.97
N THR A 80 -2.13 -15.52 1.81
CA THR A 80 -2.55 -16.93 1.72
C THR A 80 -1.42 -17.87 2.13
N ASP A 81 -1.76 -19.10 2.51
CA ASP A 81 -0.77 -20.09 2.96
C ASP A 81 0.21 -20.49 1.84
N HIS A 82 -0.24 -20.39 0.56
CA HIS A 82 0.57 -20.67 -0.62
C HIS A 82 1.30 -19.44 -1.20
N ALA A 83 1.13 -18.25 -0.58
CA ALA A 83 1.83 -17.06 -1.04
C ALA A 83 3.36 -17.28 -1.01
N PRO A 84 4.05 -17.06 -2.15
CA PRO A 84 5.50 -17.20 -2.22
C PRO A 84 6.20 -16.05 -1.48
N ASN A 85 7.53 -16.14 -1.38
CA ASN A 85 8.34 -15.07 -0.79
C ASN A 85 8.35 -13.83 -1.69
N ILE A 86 7.64 -12.79 -1.32
CA ILE A 86 7.58 -11.55 -2.10
C ILE A 86 8.96 -10.90 -2.25
N PHE A 87 9.80 -10.97 -1.23
CA PHE A 87 11.14 -10.38 -1.22
C PHE A 87 12.11 -11.01 -2.24
N GLU A 88 11.77 -12.17 -2.79
CA GLU A 88 12.52 -12.81 -3.87
C GLU A 88 11.93 -12.54 -5.26
N LYS A 89 10.73 -11.97 -5.32
CA LYS A 89 9.97 -11.76 -6.54
C LYS A 89 9.95 -10.31 -7.00
N VAL A 90 10.19 -9.39 -6.07
CA VAL A 90 10.14 -7.95 -6.35
C VAL A 90 11.38 -7.25 -5.80
N ASN A 91 11.71 -6.10 -6.33
CA ASN A 91 12.81 -5.25 -5.89
C ASN A 91 12.46 -3.77 -6.10
N GLY A 92 13.15 -2.88 -5.41
CA GLY A 92 12.91 -1.45 -5.47
C GLY A 92 11.49 -1.07 -5.08
N LEU A 93 11.02 0.08 -5.52
CA LEU A 93 9.63 0.50 -5.35
C LEU A 93 8.72 -0.31 -6.27
N SER A 94 7.83 -1.09 -5.69
CA SER A 94 6.91 -1.96 -6.42
C SER A 94 5.48 -1.74 -5.92
N LEU A 95 4.57 -1.35 -6.82
CA LEU A 95 3.18 -0.99 -6.50
C LEU A 95 2.21 -1.61 -7.52
N TYR A 96 0.97 -1.79 -7.10
CA TYR A 96 -0.08 -2.29 -7.98
C TYR A 96 -0.75 -1.13 -8.74
N PRO A 97 -0.66 -1.09 -10.09
CA PRO A 97 -1.32 -0.06 -10.88
C PRO A 97 -2.82 -0.37 -11.02
N THR A 98 -3.65 0.62 -10.78
CA THR A 98 -5.08 0.61 -11.11
C THR A 98 -5.36 1.57 -12.24
N TYR A 99 -6.36 1.27 -13.07
CA TYR A 99 -6.76 2.07 -14.24
C TYR A 99 -8.23 2.48 -14.11
N PRO A 100 -8.53 3.49 -13.26
CA PRO A 100 -9.89 3.90 -13.04
C PRO A 100 -10.50 4.50 -14.30
N LYS A 101 -11.73 4.09 -14.65
CA LYS A 101 -12.47 4.61 -15.79
C LYS A 101 -13.53 5.60 -15.32
N ALA A 102 -13.96 6.48 -16.22
CA ALA A 102 -15.08 7.39 -15.97
C ALA A 102 -16.31 6.61 -15.45
N GLY A 103 -16.89 7.11 -14.37
CA GLY A 103 -18.01 6.45 -13.65
C GLY A 103 -17.59 5.50 -12.52
N MET A 104 -16.33 5.13 -12.39
CA MET A 104 -15.83 4.41 -11.23
C MET A 104 -15.60 5.37 -10.06
N LYS A 105 -15.78 4.87 -8.82
CA LYS A 105 -15.61 5.67 -7.60
C LYS A 105 -14.20 6.28 -7.49
N GLU A 106 -13.19 5.54 -7.89
CA GLU A 106 -11.78 5.93 -7.80
C GLU A 106 -11.31 6.87 -8.93
N TYR A 107 -12.17 7.15 -9.91
CA TYR A 107 -11.80 7.97 -11.07
C TYR A 107 -11.38 9.40 -10.69
N TYR A 108 -11.92 9.95 -9.61
CA TYR A 108 -11.51 11.25 -9.11
C TYR A 108 -10.02 11.31 -8.73
N LYS A 109 -9.44 10.21 -8.22
CA LYS A 109 -8.01 10.13 -7.87
C LYS A 109 -7.12 10.31 -9.11
N LEU A 110 -7.53 9.70 -10.23
CA LEU A 110 -6.83 9.88 -11.51
C LEU A 110 -6.88 11.33 -11.98
N ILE A 111 -8.05 11.96 -11.89
CA ILE A 111 -8.22 13.38 -12.27
C ILE A 111 -7.38 14.28 -11.36
N ASP A 112 -7.41 14.09 -10.04
CA ASP A 112 -6.60 14.89 -9.11
C ASP A 112 -5.11 14.78 -9.46
N LYS A 113 -4.58 13.57 -9.71
CA LYS A 113 -3.19 13.35 -10.14
C LYS A 113 -2.88 14.06 -11.47
N GLN A 114 -3.75 13.92 -12.47
CA GLN A 114 -3.57 14.54 -13.78
C GLN A 114 -3.57 16.06 -13.68
N MET A 115 -4.41 16.65 -12.85
CA MET A 115 -4.43 18.10 -12.59
C MET A 115 -3.13 18.58 -11.94
N MET A 116 -2.61 17.86 -10.96
CA MET A 116 -1.33 18.18 -10.32
C MET A 116 -0.19 18.15 -11.34
N LEU A 117 -0.10 17.12 -12.19
CA LEU A 117 0.95 17.00 -13.21
C LEU A 117 0.81 18.04 -14.30
N ALA A 118 -0.41 18.34 -14.74
CA ALA A 118 -0.67 19.35 -15.75
C ALA A 118 -0.30 20.77 -15.28
N SER A 119 -0.53 21.10 -14.00
CA SER A 119 -0.12 22.39 -13.43
C SER A 119 1.41 22.59 -13.46
N GLU A 120 2.16 21.50 -13.42
CA GLU A 120 3.62 21.48 -13.53
C GLU A 120 4.14 21.26 -14.95
N GLY A 121 3.25 21.24 -15.96
CA GLY A 121 3.61 21.01 -17.36
C GLY A 121 4.14 19.60 -17.64
N CYS A 122 3.79 18.62 -16.84
CA CYS A 122 4.23 17.24 -16.97
C CYS A 122 3.24 16.40 -17.78
N GLU A 123 3.78 15.44 -18.53
CA GLU A 123 2.98 14.35 -19.09
C GLU A 123 2.50 13.42 -17.99
N TYR A 124 1.37 12.75 -18.21
CA TYR A 124 0.78 11.85 -17.24
C TYR A 124 0.27 10.57 -17.88
N THR A 125 0.20 9.50 -17.07
CA THR A 125 -0.37 8.20 -17.44
C THR A 125 -1.81 8.08 -16.94
N ASP A 126 -2.54 7.04 -17.42
CA ASP A 126 -3.93 6.77 -17.06
C ASP A 126 -4.07 5.77 -15.90
N ASN A 127 -3.06 5.70 -15.04
CA ASN A 127 -3.10 4.83 -13.87
C ASN A 127 -2.91 5.61 -12.57
N ILE A 128 -3.34 4.98 -11.48
CA ILE A 128 -3.07 5.36 -10.09
C ILE A 128 -2.46 4.14 -9.40
N PHE A 129 -1.50 4.34 -8.52
CA PHE A 129 -0.94 3.24 -7.73
C PHE A 129 -1.76 3.00 -6.47
N ASN A 130 -2.28 1.77 -6.33
CA ASN A 130 -2.88 1.34 -5.08
C ASN A 130 -1.78 1.08 -4.05
N THR A 131 -1.97 1.56 -2.84
CA THR A 131 -1.00 1.51 -1.74
C THR A 131 -1.38 0.51 -0.64
N GLY A 132 -2.35 -0.36 -0.89
CA GLY A 132 -2.72 -1.42 0.06
C GLY A 132 -1.64 -2.50 0.21
N VAL A 133 -0.84 -2.70 -0.83
CA VAL A 133 0.37 -3.52 -0.80
C VAL A 133 1.45 -2.81 -1.59
N PHE A 134 2.59 -2.53 -0.99
CA PHE A 134 3.75 -2.05 -1.72
C PHE A 134 5.06 -2.52 -1.08
N HIS A 135 6.04 -2.73 -1.93
CA HIS A 135 7.41 -3.06 -1.54
C HIS A 135 8.34 -1.91 -1.87
N CYS A 136 9.33 -1.66 -1.03
CA CYS A 136 10.40 -0.71 -1.29
C CYS A 136 11.72 -1.16 -0.65
N ASP A 137 12.78 -0.49 -1.03
CA ASP A 137 14.11 -0.60 -0.44
C ASP A 137 14.70 0.80 -0.20
N LYS A 138 15.86 0.84 0.44
CA LYS A 138 16.53 2.10 0.77
C LYS A 138 16.78 2.97 -0.46
N ALA A 139 17.18 2.37 -1.57
CA ALA A 139 17.51 3.14 -2.79
C ALA A 139 16.26 3.77 -3.41
N SER A 140 15.17 3.01 -3.49
CA SER A 140 13.91 3.49 -4.05
C SER A 140 13.24 4.56 -3.17
N MET A 141 13.32 4.45 -1.84
CA MET A 141 12.79 5.47 -0.95
C MET A 141 13.64 6.76 -0.97
N ALA A 142 14.97 6.63 -1.08
CA ALA A 142 15.87 7.76 -1.27
C ALA A 142 15.62 8.51 -2.61
N GLU A 143 15.13 7.82 -3.63
CA GLU A 143 14.71 8.42 -4.90
C GLU A 143 13.31 9.05 -4.79
N LEU A 144 12.38 8.37 -4.12
CA LEU A 144 11.00 8.82 -3.92
C LEU A 144 10.92 10.09 -3.06
N LYS A 145 11.73 10.19 -2.00
CA LYS A 145 11.78 11.36 -1.08
C LYS A 145 10.40 11.86 -0.69
N PHE A 146 9.55 10.95 -0.24
CA PHE A 146 8.13 11.25 -0.03
C PHE A 146 7.91 12.34 1.00
N SER A 147 8.61 12.25 2.14
CA SER A 147 8.52 13.25 3.21
C SER A 147 8.95 14.66 2.78
N GLU A 148 10.02 14.77 1.96
CA GLU A 148 10.53 16.05 1.46
C GLU A 148 9.56 16.72 0.45
N ARG A 149 8.73 15.90 -0.25
CA ARG A 149 7.81 16.36 -1.33
C ARG A 149 6.37 16.49 -0.87
N LEU A 150 6.09 16.17 0.38
CA LEU A 150 4.73 16.12 0.90
C LEU A 150 4.04 17.49 0.90
N ASP A 151 4.77 18.55 1.24
CA ASP A 151 4.21 19.90 1.27
C ASP A 151 3.84 20.40 -0.14
N GLU A 152 4.66 20.11 -1.14
CA GLU A 152 4.32 20.37 -2.56
C GLU A 152 3.02 19.65 -2.96
N CYS A 153 2.88 18.38 -2.59
CA CYS A 153 1.66 17.64 -2.87
C CYS A 153 0.41 18.24 -2.21
N ARG A 154 0.55 18.71 -0.96
CA ARG A 154 -0.53 19.36 -0.21
C ARG A 154 -0.94 20.70 -0.80
N GLU A 155 0.01 21.47 -1.29
CA GLU A 155 -0.25 22.74 -1.98
C GLU A 155 -1.03 22.55 -3.27
N LEU A 156 -0.66 21.53 -4.07
CA LEU A 156 -1.29 21.24 -5.36
C LEU A 156 -2.65 20.55 -5.21
N CYS A 157 -2.81 19.70 -4.20
CA CYS A 157 -4.05 18.97 -3.95
C CYS A 157 -4.27 18.82 -2.43
N PRO A 158 -5.00 19.74 -1.78
CA PRO A 158 -5.23 19.71 -0.33
C PRO A 158 -6.11 18.55 0.15
N LYS A 159 -6.66 17.77 -0.76
CA LYS A 159 -7.36 16.53 -0.42
C LYS A 159 -6.35 15.44 -0.14
N PHE A 160 -6.21 15.04 1.13
CA PHE A 160 -5.30 13.97 1.52
C PHE A 160 -5.62 12.66 0.80
N ASN A 161 -4.72 12.24 -0.09
CA ASN A 161 -4.82 10.95 -0.74
C ASN A 161 -3.43 10.41 -1.05
N ASN A 162 -3.01 9.40 -0.28
CA ASN A 162 -1.71 8.77 -0.44
C ASN A 162 -1.46 8.19 -1.85
N GLU A 163 -2.50 7.64 -2.48
CA GLU A 163 -2.40 7.06 -3.82
C GLU A 163 -2.18 8.14 -4.88
N VAL A 164 -2.85 9.31 -4.73
CA VAL A 164 -2.65 10.46 -5.60
C VAL A 164 -1.23 11.00 -5.45
N TYR A 165 -0.78 11.24 -4.22
CA TYR A 165 0.53 11.83 -3.94
C TYR A 165 1.68 10.95 -4.40
N ILE A 166 1.67 9.65 -4.07
CA ILE A 166 2.74 8.75 -4.51
C ILE A 166 2.78 8.62 -6.04
N SER A 167 1.61 8.57 -6.69
CA SER A 167 1.52 8.49 -8.16
C SER A 167 2.03 9.78 -8.82
N TYR A 168 1.67 10.94 -8.27
CA TYR A 168 2.17 12.23 -8.71
C TYR A 168 3.71 12.30 -8.59
N ILE A 169 4.26 11.97 -7.42
CA ILE A 169 5.70 12.03 -7.19
C ILE A 169 6.45 11.11 -8.15
N ILE A 170 5.99 9.88 -8.33
CA ILE A 170 6.61 8.92 -9.24
C ILE A 170 6.69 9.49 -10.67
N GLU A 171 5.60 10.04 -11.18
CA GLU A 171 5.56 10.56 -12.54
C GLU A 171 6.31 11.91 -12.68
N ARG A 172 6.11 12.83 -11.75
CA ARG A 172 6.74 14.16 -11.75
C ARG A 172 8.27 14.07 -11.73
N TYR A 173 8.80 13.19 -10.88
CA TYR A 173 10.24 13.03 -10.65
C TYR A 173 10.83 11.83 -11.37
N LYS A 174 10.02 11.11 -12.17
CA LYS A 174 10.43 9.92 -12.95
C LYS A 174 11.12 8.86 -12.08
N CYS A 175 10.58 8.66 -10.84
CA CYS A 175 11.13 7.69 -9.91
C CYS A 175 11.02 6.27 -10.49
N LYS A 176 12.09 5.50 -10.37
CA LYS A 176 12.10 4.10 -10.81
C LYS A 176 11.13 3.28 -9.99
N HIS A 177 10.28 2.53 -10.66
CA HIS A 177 9.30 1.67 -10.02
C HIS A 177 9.00 0.43 -10.86
N ASN A 178 8.40 -0.57 -10.22
CA ASN A 178 7.94 -1.80 -10.84
C ASN A 178 6.45 -2.00 -10.57
N PHE A 179 5.78 -2.73 -11.44
CA PHE A 179 4.39 -3.08 -11.24
C PHE A 179 4.28 -4.41 -10.49
N LEU A 180 3.56 -4.38 -9.38
CA LEU A 180 3.09 -5.61 -8.75
C LEU A 180 2.02 -6.26 -9.63
N SER A 181 2.08 -7.57 -9.75
CA SER A 181 0.97 -8.29 -10.38
C SER A 181 -0.28 -8.27 -9.47
N MET A 182 -1.44 -8.43 -10.08
CA MET A 182 -2.73 -8.52 -9.35
C MET A 182 -2.72 -9.60 -8.25
N CYS A 183 -1.92 -10.64 -8.38
CA CYS A 183 -1.82 -11.71 -7.38
C CYS A 183 -1.33 -11.21 -6.00
N TRP A 184 -0.54 -10.13 -5.96
CA TRP A 184 -0.02 -9.56 -4.71
C TRP A 184 -0.96 -8.55 -4.05
N ASN A 185 -1.99 -8.12 -4.76
CA ASN A 185 -2.99 -7.20 -4.23
C ASN A 185 -4.34 -7.56 -4.86
N PHE A 186 -4.81 -8.76 -4.57
CA PHE A 186 -6.05 -9.30 -5.15
C PHE A 186 -7.24 -8.73 -4.41
N ILE A 187 -7.81 -7.65 -4.96
CA ILE A 187 -8.91 -6.91 -4.37
C ILE A 187 -10.20 -7.72 -4.50
N LEU A 188 -10.80 -8.02 -3.37
CA LEU A 188 -12.06 -8.73 -3.26
C LEU A 188 -13.20 -7.71 -3.08
N ASP A 189 -13.91 -7.41 -4.15
CA ASP A 189 -15.12 -6.59 -4.11
C ASP A 189 -16.34 -7.47 -3.84
N GLY A 190 -16.89 -7.37 -2.61
CA GLY A 190 -18.15 -8.01 -2.24
C GLY A 190 -18.06 -9.53 -2.03
N TYR A 191 -19.22 -10.18 -2.05
CA TYR A 191 -19.44 -11.60 -1.70
C TYR A 191 -18.94 -12.63 -2.74
N GLN A 192 -17.88 -12.36 -3.47
CA GLN A 192 -17.36 -13.35 -4.40
C GLN A 192 -16.73 -14.52 -3.63
N GLU A 193 -17.18 -15.73 -3.91
CA GLU A 193 -16.47 -16.95 -3.51
C GLU A 193 -15.05 -16.86 -4.07
N ILE A 194 -14.06 -16.92 -3.18
CA ILE A 194 -12.66 -16.86 -3.56
C ILE A 194 -12.38 -18.09 -4.44
N PRO A 195 -12.06 -17.92 -5.73
CA PRO A 195 -11.62 -19.05 -6.53
C PRO A 195 -10.35 -19.62 -5.91
N ASN A 196 -10.29 -20.92 -5.71
CA ASN A 196 -9.23 -21.65 -4.99
C ASN A 196 -7.78 -21.45 -5.50
N ALA A 197 -7.51 -20.55 -6.42
CA ALA A 197 -6.19 -20.41 -7.05
C ALA A 197 -5.76 -18.98 -7.40
N SER A 198 -6.54 -17.95 -7.11
CA SER A 198 -6.24 -16.61 -7.60
C SER A 198 -5.81 -15.67 -6.48
N GLY A 199 -4.54 -15.30 -6.47
CA GLY A 199 -4.00 -14.31 -5.57
C GLY A 199 -3.16 -14.88 -4.43
N TYR A 200 -2.09 -14.19 -4.13
CA TYR A 200 -1.20 -14.49 -3.00
C TYR A 200 -1.60 -13.71 -1.76
N PHE A 201 -2.05 -12.46 -1.96
CA PHE A 201 -2.56 -11.58 -0.92
C PHE A 201 -3.99 -11.21 -1.26
N HIS A 202 -4.91 -11.51 -0.36
CA HIS A 202 -6.33 -11.19 -0.49
C HIS A 202 -6.62 -9.88 0.23
N HIS A 203 -6.97 -8.84 -0.53
CA HIS A 203 -7.32 -7.52 -0.02
C HIS A 203 -8.84 -7.40 0.09
N TYR A 204 -9.34 -7.38 1.32
CA TYR A 204 -10.77 -7.30 1.64
C TYR A 204 -11.26 -5.85 1.65
N HIS A 205 -11.27 -5.25 0.48
CA HIS A 205 -11.79 -3.92 0.27
C HIS A 205 -13.29 -3.86 0.64
N HIS A 206 -13.73 -2.86 1.40
CA HIS A 206 -15.08 -2.69 1.93
C HIS A 206 -15.50 -3.58 3.13
N LYS A 207 -14.52 -4.17 3.88
CA LYS A 207 -14.75 -4.64 5.24
C LYS A 207 -15.83 -5.70 5.42
N LYS A 208 -16.05 -6.57 4.46
CA LYS A 208 -16.97 -7.70 4.58
C LYS A 208 -16.17 -8.99 4.63
N PHE A 209 -15.66 -9.32 5.81
CA PHE A 209 -15.08 -10.61 6.05
C PHE A 209 -16.21 -11.64 6.20
N HIS A 210 -16.33 -12.53 5.24
CA HIS A 210 -17.03 -13.78 5.43
C HIS A 210 -15.99 -14.89 5.46
N LEU A 211 -15.33 -15.03 6.60
CA LEU A 211 -14.53 -16.22 6.86
C LEU A 211 -15.50 -17.38 7.00
N ARG A 212 -15.77 -18.11 5.93
CA ARG A 212 -16.30 -19.45 6.01
C ARG A 212 -15.14 -20.35 6.38
N TYR A 213 -15.21 -20.89 7.60
CA TYR A 213 -14.36 -21.98 8.08
C TYR A 213 -14.55 -23.22 7.22
#